data_67e1a10f426772ce1c98a54b7c3d8d2d
#
_entry.id   67e1a10f426772ce1c98a54b7c3d8d2d
#
_cell.length_a   1.000
_cell.length_b   1.000
_cell.length_c   1.000
_cell.angle_alpha   90.00
_cell.angle_beta   90.00
_cell.angle_gamma   90.00
#
_symmetry.space_group_name_H-M   'P 1'
#
loop_
_entity.id
_entity.type
_entity.pdbx_description
1 polymer ?
#
loop_
_entity_poly.entity_id
_entity_poly.type
_entity_poly.pdbx_seq_one_letter_code
_entity_poly.pdbx_strand_id
1 'polypeptide(L)'
;MRYWWVNQKQTYRHEIGGGYLWSPKRKADHSRNRFYDNMKVVAPGDLVFSYWNTAIRAYGMVRSFGYDAPKPDEFGDVGRNWSQIGYRADVEYTRLDSVVTPRAIEIWRQVQPLLPAKYSPLHLATGKGLQTVYLAELPLELGTLLWSLVATAANRVHVRDRQAAL
;
A
#
# COMPACT_ATOMS: atom_id res chain seq x y z
N MET A 1 4.39 1.62 -16.04
CA MET A 1 4.51 1.34 -14.60
C MET A 1 3.89 2.49 -13.84
N ARG A 2 2.97 2.19 -12.94
CA ARG A 2 2.34 3.14 -12.02
C ARG A 2 2.83 2.88 -10.60
N TYR A 3 2.66 3.86 -9.74
CA TYR A 3 2.89 3.73 -8.32
C TYR A 3 1.57 3.77 -7.56
N TRP A 4 1.43 2.87 -6.61
CA TRP A 4 0.25 2.72 -5.78
C TRP A 4 0.61 2.77 -4.30
N TRP A 5 -0.33 3.27 -3.52
CA TRP A 5 -0.30 3.22 -2.07
C TRP A 5 -1.45 2.36 -1.60
N VAL A 6 -1.18 1.38 -0.75
CA VAL A 6 -2.23 0.58 -0.14
C VAL A 6 -2.22 0.75 1.38
N ASN A 7 -3.39 1.03 1.93
CA ASN A 7 -3.60 1.14 3.37
C ASN A 7 -4.24 -0.15 3.88
N GLN A 8 -3.43 -1.02 4.47
CA GLN A 8 -3.77 -2.41 4.79
C GLN A 8 -4.05 -2.65 6.29
N LYS A 9 -4.46 -1.71 7.03
CA LYS A 9 -4.81 -1.81 8.46
C LYS A 9 -4.86 -3.23 9.03
N GLN A 10 -6.05 -3.82 9.09
CA GLN A 10 -6.31 -5.13 9.70
C GLN A 10 -5.87 -6.31 8.82
N THR A 11 -5.74 -6.09 7.52
CA THR A 11 -5.45 -7.13 6.53
C THR A 11 -3.97 -7.24 6.17
N TYR A 12 -3.12 -6.34 6.69
CA TYR A 12 -1.70 -6.26 6.33
C TYR A 12 -0.98 -7.62 6.37
N ARG A 13 -1.09 -8.34 7.50
CA ARG A 13 -0.37 -9.61 7.67
C ARG A 13 -0.83 -10.68 6.68
N HIS A 14 -2.13 -10.70 6.38
CA HIS A 14 -2.72 -11.66 5.46
C HIS A 14 -2.34 -11.36 4.02
N GLU A 15 -2.47 -10.10 3.60
CA GLU A 15 -2.17 -9.69 2.23
C GLU A 15 -0.67 -9.81 1.93
N ILE A 16 0.20 -9.37 2.83
CA ILE A 16 1.66 -9.51 2.65
C ILE A 16 2.07 -10.98 2.66
N GLY A 17 1.56 -11.77 3.60
CA GLY A 17 1.88 -13.20 3.70
C GLY A 17 1.31 -14.03 2.56
N GLY A 18 0.15 -13.66 2.05
CA GLY A 18 -0.52 -14.34 0.95
C GLY A 18 -0.14 -13.86 -0.44
N GLY A 19 0.56 -12.74 -0.55
CA GLY A 19 1.03 -12.20 -1.83
C GLY A 19 -0.09 -11.61 -2.71
N TYR A 20 -0.99 -10.83 -2.12
CA TYR A 20 -2.11 -10.25 -2.85
C TYR A 20 -2.57 -8.90 -2.30
N LEU A 21 -3.36 -8.19 -3.10
CA LEU A 21 -4.27 -7.12 -2.71
C LEU A 21 -5.69 -7.67 -2.77
N TRP A 22 -6.52 -7.35 -1.78
CA TRP A 22 -7.94 -7.68 -1.82
C TRP A 22 -8.79 -6.55 -1.26
N SER A 23 -9.83 -6.17 -1.98
CA SER A 23 -10.84 -5.21 -1.51
C SER A 23 -12.25 -5.69 -1.80
N PRO A 24 -13.24 -5.31 -0.97
CA PRO A 24 -14.64 -5.44 -1.39
C PRO A 24 -14.91 -4.59 -2.64
N LYS A 25 -15.98 -4.89 -3.36
CA LYS A 25 -16.39 -4.11 -4.52
C LYS A 25 -17.09 -2.80 -4.15
N ARG A 26 -17.75 -2.78 -2.99
CA ARG A 26 -18.49 -1.64 -2.47
C ARG A 26 -18.32 -1.51 -0.97
N LYS A 27 -18.62 -0.34 -0.44
CA LYS A 27 -18.72 -0.11 1.01
C LYS A 27 -19.88 -0.91 1.62
N ALA A 28 -19.94 -0.99 2.93
CA ALA A 28 -21.03 -1.66 3.66
C ALA A 28 -22.43 -1.05 3.37
N ASP A 29 -22.49 0.23 3.08
CA ASP A 29 -23.71 0.96 2.67
C ASP A 29 -24.03 0.81 1.16
N HIS A 30 -23.37 -0.10 0.46
CA HIS A 30 -23.46 -0.36 -0.98
C HIS A 30 -23.01 0.79 -1.89
N SER A 31 -22.49 1.88 -1.34
CA SER A 31 -21.94 2.97 -2.13
C SER A 31 -20.60 2.59 -2.79
N ARG A 32 -20.29 3.29 -3.89
CA ARG A 32 -18.99 3.10 -4.58
C ARG A 32 -17.85 3.69 -3.76
N ASN A 33 -16.70 3.08 -3.90
CA ASN A 33 -15.44 3.59 -3.40
C ASN A 33 -14.39 3.57 -4.50
N ARG A 34 -13.88 4.74 -4.89
CA ARG A 34 -12.88 4.86 -5.93
C ARG A 34 -11.62 4.02 -5.64
N PHE A 35 -11.23 3.94 -4.40
CA PHE A 35 -10.04 3.18 -4.00
C PHE A 35 -10.23 1.66 -4.15
N TYR A 36 -11.48 1.18 -4.12
CA TYR A 36 -11.80 -0.20 -4.49
C TYR A 36 -11.83 -0.38 -6.01
N ASP A 37 -12.38 0.61 -6.72
CA ASP A 37 -12.43 0.59 -8.19
C ASP A 37 -11.01 0.62 -8.80
N ASN A 38 -10.02 1.18 -8.12
CA ASN A 38 -8.62 1.15 -8.54
C ASN A 38 -8.05 -0.27 -8.67
N MET A 39 -8.64 -1.25 -8.01
CA MET A 39 -8.30 -2.66 -8.19
C MET A 39 -8.52 -3.17 -9.63
N LYS A 40 -9.37 -2.51 -10.41
CA LYS A 40 -9.58 -2.82 -11.83
C LYS A 40 -8.53 -2.17 -12.74
N VAL A 41 -7.79 -1.19 -12.22
CA VAL A 41 -6.83 -0.37 -12.98
C VAL A 41 -5.41 -0.84 -12.77
N VAL A 42 -5.11 -1.41 -11.62
CA VAL A 42 -3.79 -1.96 -11.29
C VAL A 42 -3.39 -3.03 -12.29
N ALA A 43 -2.13 -3.03 -12.70
CA ALA A 43 -1.63 -3.90 -13.76
C ALA A 43 -0.27 -4.54 -13.41
N PRO A 44 0.07 -5.68 -14.03
CA PRO A 44 1.39 -6.28 -13.88
C PRO A 44 2.51 -5.28 -14.16
N GLY A 45 3.54 -5.27 -13.31
CA GLY A 45 4.65 -4.34 -13.40
C GLY A 45 4.45 -3.03 -12.64
N ASP A 46 3.25 -2.76 -12.11
CA ASP A 46 3.03 -1.65 -11.19
C ASP A 46 3.67 -1.93 -9.84
N LEU A 47 4.06 -0.87 -9.14
CA LEU A 47 4.68 -0.96 -7.82
C LEU A 47 3.72 -0.43 -6.75
N VAL A 48 3.56 -1.18 -5.67
CA VAL A 48 2.69 -0.82 -4.55
C VAL A 48 3.49 -0.65 -3.26
N PHE A 49 3.25 0.46 -2.54
CA PHE A 49 3.77 0.71 -1.20
C PHE A 49 2.73 0.31 -0.17
N SER A 50 3.11 -0.63 0.70
CA SER A 50 2.23 -1.15 1.75
C SER A 50 2.38 -0.34 3.03
N TYR A 51 1.33 0.38 3.40
CA TYR A 51 1.27 1.24 4.57
C TYR A 51 0.41 0.61 5.66
N TRP A 52 1.00 0.45 6.81
CA TRP A 52 0.36 -0.03 8.02
C TRP A 52 1.02 0.55 9.26
N ASN A 53 0.21 0.85 10.27
CA ASN A 53 0.69 1.39 11.55
C ASN A 53 1.70 2.52 11.36
N THR A 54 1.26 3.58 10.69
CA THR A 54 1.96 4.84 10.46
C THR A 54 3.22 4.80 9.58
N ALA A 55 3.55 3.68 8.99
CA ALA A 55 4.76 3.52 8.18
C ALA A 55 4.54 2.66 6.94
N ILE A 56 5.33 2.88 5.91
CA ILE A 56 5.52 1.94 4.80
C ILE A 56 6.41 0.81 5.33
N ARG A 57 5.90 -0.41 5.29
CA ARG A 57 6.54 -1.61 5.86
C ARG A 57 6.90 -2.67 4.84
N ALA A 58 6.35 -2.55 3.65
CA ALA A 58 6.66 -3.41 2.53
C ALA A 58 6.43 -2.64 1.22
N TYR A 59 7.00 -3.15 0.17
CA TYR A 59 6.63 -2.79 -1.19
C TYR A 59 6.39 -4.07 -1.99
N GLY A 60 5.68 -3.96 -3.10
CA GLY A 60 5.41 -5.12 -3.93
C GLY A 60 5.35 -4.79 -5.41
N MET A 61 5.68 -5.77 -6.22
CA MET A 61 5.48 -5.74 -7.66
C MET A 61 4.17 -6.46 -7.99
N VAL A 62 3.25 -5.77 -8.62
CA VAL A 62 1.98 -6.36 -9.08
C VAL A 62 2.27 -7.39 -10.18
N ARG A 63 1.65 -8.57 -10.05
CA ARG A 63 1.87 -9.71 -10.95
C ARG A 63 0.65 -10.08 -11.79
N SER A 64 -0.54 -9.59 -11.43
CA SER A 64 -1.77 -9.82 -12.21
C SER A 64 -2.58 -8.55 -12.38
N PHE A 65 -3.48 -8.55 -13.37
CA PHE A 65 -4.60 -7.61 -13.38
C PHE A 65 -5.56 -7.94 -12.23
N GLY A 66 -6.39 -6.98 -11.84
CA GLY A 66 -7.46 -7.24 -10.87
C GLY A 66 -8.49 -8.22 -11.41
N TYR A 67 -8.89 -9.17 -10.58
CA TYR A 67 -9.91 -10.18 -10.89
C TYR A 67 -10.86 -10.38 -9.72
N ASP A 68 -12.03 -10.94 -10.02
CA ASP A 68 -13.02 -11.28 -9.00
C ASP A 68 -12.54 -12.46 -8.16
N ALA A 69 -12.60 -12.32 -6.85
CA ALA A 69 -12.22 -13.38 -5.92
C ALA A 69 -13.06 -13.31 -4.65
N PRO A 70 -13.32 -14.46 -4.00
CA PRO A 70 -13.98 -14.48 -2.72
C PRO A 70 -13.16 -13.74 -1.67
N LYS A 71 -13.84 -13.26 -0.63
CA LYS A 71 -13.18 -12.74 0.57
C LYS A 71 -12.25 -13.83 1.13
N PRO A 72 -10.97 -13.51 1.38
CA PRO A 72 -10.03 -14.49 1.92
C PRO A 72 -10.52 -15.06 3.26
N ASP A 73 -10.47 -16.38 3.42
CA ASP A 73 -10.92 -17.06 4.63
C ASP A 73 -10.10 -16.64 5.86
N GLU A 74 -8.82 -16.37 5.66
CA GLU A 74 -7.89 -15.91 6.70
C GLU A 74 -8.23 -14.55 7.30
N PHE A 75 -9.11 -13.75 6.66
CA PHE A 75 -9.61 -12.51 7.25
C PHE A 75 -10.54 -12.78 8.44
N GLY A 76 -11.15 -13.96 8.52
CA GLY A 76 -12.07 -14.32 9.59
C GLY A 76 -13.18 -13.26 9.77
N ASP A 77 -13.29 -12.70 10.98
CA ASP A 77 -14.27 -11.66 11.29
C ASP A 77 -13.93 -10.27 10.75
N VAL A 78 -12.70 -10.06 10.29
CA VAL A 78 -12.31 -8.80 9.65
C VAL A 78 -13.17 -8.60 8.40
N GLY A 79 -13.85 -7.45 8.34
CA GLY A 79 -14.73 -7.15 7.22
C GLY A 79 -15.92 -8.08 7.08
N ARG A 80 -16.48 -8.59 8.18
CA ARG A 80 -17.67 -9.47 8.15
C ARG A 80 -18.87 -8.86 7.41
N ASN A 81 -18.93 -7.53 7.34
CA ASN A 81 -19.96 -6.78 6.62
C ASN A 81 -19.55 -6.43 5.16
N TRP A 82 -18.39 -6.91 4.71
CA TRP A 82 -17.95 -6.69 3.35
C TRP A 82 -18.61 -7.67 2.36
N SER A 83 -18.57 -7.32 1.08
CA SER A 83 -19.01 -8.22 0.02
C SER A 83 -18.25 -9.53 0.09
N GLN A 84 -18.92 -10.66 -0.12
CA GLN A 84 -18.28 -11.99 -0.14
C GLN A 84 -17.41 -12.19 -1.38
N ILE A 85 -17.71 -11.48 -2.48
CA ILE A 85 -16.88 -11.42 -3.68
C ILE A 85 -16.31 -10.00 -3.78
N GLY A 86 -15.01 -9.91 -3.91
CA GLY A 86 -14.25 -8.67 -4.07
C GLY A 86 -13.36 -8.68 -5.29
N TYR A 87 -12.43 -7.74 -5.32
CA TYR A 87 -11.35 -7.68 -6.30
C TYR A 87 -10.06 -8.15 -5.66
N ARG A 88 -9.32 -8.98 -6.37
CA ARG A 88 -7.97 -9.44 -5.99
C ARG A 88 -6.97 -9.11 -7.10
N ALA A 89 -5.75 -8.80 -6.70
CA ALA A 89 -4.59 -8.72 -7.59
C ALA A 89 -3.40 -9.40 -6.91
N ASP A 90 -2.66 -10.21 -7.64
CA ASP A 90 -1.49 -10.90 -7.11
C ASP A 90 -0.30 -9.94 -7.06
N VAL A 91 0.46 -10.01 -5.97
CA VAL A 91 1.60 -9.12 -5.69
C VAL A 91 2.75 -9.90 -5.10
N GLU A 92 3.94 -9.69 -5.62
CA GLU A 92 5.17 -10.17 -5.00
C GLU A 92 5.71 -9.10 -4.05
N TYR A 93 5.58 -9.34 -2.74
CA TYR A 93 5.98 -8.40 -1.72
C TYR A 93 7.39 -8.61 -1.19
N THR A 94 8.04 -7.50 -0.87
CA THR A 94 9.28 -7.45 -0.09
C THR A 94 9.03 -6.65 1.17
N ARG A 95 9.25 -7.26 2.33
CA ARG A 95 9.18 -6.56 3.63
C ARG A 95 10.42 -5.69 3.81
N LEU A 96 10.22 -4.54 4.45
CA LEU A 96 11.33 -3.64 4.81
C LEU A 96 11.82 -3.98 6.22
N ASP A 97 13.13 -4.15 6.37
CA ASP A 97 13.77 -4.26 7.69
C ASP A 97 13.80 -2.90 8.40
N SER A 98 13.95 -1.83 7.63
CA SER A 98 13.86 -0.46 8.11
C SER A 98 12.66 0.24 7.48
N VAL A 99 11.67 0.58 8.29
CA VAL A 99 10.42 1.20 7.81
C VAL A 99 10.61 2.65 7.37
N VAL A 100 9.76 3.11 6.44
CA VAL A 100 9.71 4.52 6.04
C VAL A 100 8.47 5.14 6.66
N THR A 101 8.69 6.15 7.52
CA THR A 101 7.61 6.87 8.21
C THR A 101 7.35 8.22 7.52
N PRO A 102 6.27 8.35 6.73
CA PRO A 102 6.04 9.57 5.94
C PRO A 102 5.88 10.83 6.79
N ARG A 103 5.43 10.68 8.05
CA ARG A 103 5.26 11.81 8.99
C ARG A 103 6.52 12.21 9.74
N ALA A 104 7.63 11.48 9.61
CA ALA A 104 8.92 11.94 10.10
C ALA A 104 9.25 13.29 9.45
N ILE A 105 9.65 14.29 10.26
CA ILE A 105 9.71 15.71 9.83
C ILE A 105 10.48 15.92 8.52
N GLU A 106 11.59 15.22 8.37
CA GLU A 106 12.46 15.34 7.19
C GLU A 106 11.84 14.73 5.93
N ILE A 107 11.07 13.64 6.10
CA ILE A 107 10.34 12.97 5.02
C ILE A 107 9.07 13.75 4.70
N TRP A 108 8.35 14.21 5.72
CA TRP A 108 7.10 14.94 5.55
C TRP A 108 7.26 16.21 4.72
N ARG A 109 8.34 16.96 4.95
CA ARG A 109 8.68 18.15 4.17
C ARG A 109 8.80 17.88 2.66
N GLN A 110 9.18 16.67 2.29
CA GLN A 110 9.31 16.24 0.89
C GLN A 110 8.01 15.63 0.35
N VAL A 111 7.29 14.88 1.16
CA VAL A 111 6.06 14.16 0.78
C VAL A 111 4.88 15.12 0.65
N GLN A 112 4.68 15.99 1.63
CA GLN A 112 3.49 16.84 1.70
C GLN A 112 3.24 17.66 0.42
N PRO A 113 4.23 18.35 -0.17
CA PRO A 113 4.02 19.13 -1.39
C PRO A 113 3.62 18.32 -2.62
N LEU A 114 3.89 17.02 -2.61
CA LEU A 114 3.63 16.10 -3.73
C LEU A 114 2.31 15.33 -3.57
N LEU A 115 1.61 15.48 -2.43
CA LEU A 115 0.32 14.84 -2.22
C LEU A 115 -0.72 15.42 -3.18
N PRO A 116 -1.51 14.55 -3.86
CA PRO A 116 -2.56 15.03 -4.75
C PRO A 116 -3.69 15.68 -3.96
N ALA A 117 -4.25 16.77 -4.47
CA ALA A 117 -5.34 17.49 -3.83
C ALA A 117 -6.62 16.64 -3.70
N LYS A 118 -6.82 15.70 -4.64
CA LYS A 118 -7.94 14.74 -4.63
C LYS A 118 -7.39 13.31 -4.52
N TYR A 119 -8.11 12.47 -3.81
CA TYR A 119 -7.77 11.05 -3.64
C TYR A 119 -6.39 10.81 -3.02
N SER A 120 -5.96 11.72 -2.17
CA SER A 120 -4.70 11.61 -1.44
C SER A 120 -4.69 10.35 -0.55
N PRO A 121 -3.57 9.64 -0.47
CA PRO A 121 -3.42 8.51 0.45
C PRO A 121 -3.35 8.95 1.91
N LEU A 122 -2.96 10.19 2.16
CA LEU A 122 -2.77 10.77 3.48
C LEU A 122 -3.54 12.09 3.61
N HIS A 123 -3.89 12.45 4.81
CA HIS A 123 -4.48 13.75 5.12
C HIS A 123 -3.47 14.87 4.80
N LEU A 124 -3.85 15.83 3.98
CA LEU A 124 -2.95 16.84 3.38
C LEU A 124 -2.21 17.71 4.42
N ALA A 125 -2.85 17.99 5.55
CA ALA A 125 -2.25 18.84 6.58
C ALA A 125 -1.49 18.05 7.65
N THR A 126 -1.94 16.83 7.98
CA THR A 126 -1.43 16.08 9.14
C THR A 126 -0.64 14.84 8.78
N GLY A 127 -0.71 14.38 7.53
CA GLY A 127 -0.07 13.14 7.09
C GLY A 127 -0.65 11.87 7.69
N LYS A 128 -1.78 11.96 8.39
CA LYS A 128 -2.46 10.76 8.93
C LYS A 128 -3.06 9.92 7.81
N GLY A 129 -2.99 8.61 7.93
CA GLY A 129 -3.69 7.68 7.05
C GLY A 129 -5.21 7.89 7.12
N LEU A 130 -5.87 7.82 5.98
CA LEU A 130 -7.31 8.02 5.84
C LEU A 130 -8.04 6.66 5.87
N GLN A 131 -9.11 6.56 6.65
CA GLN A 131 -9.83 5.31 6.87
C GLN A 131 -10.48 4.74 5.60
N THR A 132 -10.92 5.62 4.72
CA THR A 132 -11.65 5.26 3.50
C THR A 132 -10.74 4.91 2.32
N VAL A 133 -9.44 5.15 2.47
CA VAL A 133 -8.45 4.86 1.44
C VAL A 133 -7.98 3.43 1.55
N TYR A 134 -8.10 2.68 0.48
CA TYR A 134 -7.46 1.36 0.34
C TYR A 134 -6.31 1.45 -0.67
N LEU A 135 -6.59 1.38 -1.98
CA LEU A 135 -5.58 1.45 -3.03
C LEU A 135 -5.66 2.82 -3.74
N ALA A 136 -4.67 3.67 -3.52
CA ALA A 136 -4.59 5.00 -4.12
C ALA A 136 -3.47 5.06 -5.17
N GLU A 137 -3.79 5.57 -6.36
CA GLU A 137 -2.78 5.89 -7.36
C GLU A 137 -1.96 7.10 -6.91
N LEU A 138 -0.66 7.01 -7.04
CA LEU A 138 0.26 8.09 -6.69
C LEU A 138 0.69 8.87 -7.92
N PRO A 139 0.82 10.21 -7.82
CA PRO A 139 1.55 11.00 -8.81
C PRO A 139 2.96 10.43 -9.02
N LEU A 140 3.47 10.48 -10.24
CA LEU A 140 4.78 9.94 -10.59
C LEU A 140 5.90 10.46 -9.68
N GLU A 141 5.89 11.76 -9.39
CA GLU A 141 6.90 12.41 -8.55
C GLU A 141 6.88 11.87 -7.11
N LEU A 142 5.68 11.71 -6.54
CA LEU A 142 5.54 11.14 -5.20
C LEU A 142 5.97 9.66 -5.18
N GLY A 143 5.54 8.89 -6.16
CA GLY A 143 5.94 7.48 -6.28
C GLY A 143 7.45 7.32 -6.41
N THR A 144 8.09 8.14 -7.22
CA THR A 144 9.55 8.13 -7.40
C THR A 144 10.28 8.52 -6.11
N LEU A 145 9.80 9.54 -5.40
CA LEU A 145 10.35 9.90 -4.08
C LEU A 145 10.26 8.74 -3.09
N LEU A 146 9.07 8.15 -2.95
CA LEU A 146 8.86 7.04 -2.01
C LEU A 146 9.71 5.84 -2.38
N TRP A 147 9.87 5.54 -3.66
CA TRP A 147 10.75 4.47 -4.12
C TRP A 147 12.21 4.74 -3.72
N SER A 148 12.71 5.95 -3.89
CA SER A 148 14.07 6.31 -3.48
C SER A 148 14.30 6.15 -1.97
N LEU A 149 13.32 6.51 -1.15
CA LEU A 149 13.37 6.33 0.32
C LEU A 149 13.37 4.86 0.72
N VAL A 150 12.52 4.06 0.09
CA VAL A 150 12.43 2.61 0.32
C VAL A 150 13.71 1.90 -0.11
N ALA A 151 14.25 2.20 -1.28
CA ALA A 151 15.48 1.62 -1.78
C ALA A 151 16.70 1.98 -0.90
N THR A 152 16.76 3.21 -0.40
CA THR A 152 17.81 3.65 0.53
C THR A 152 17.69 2.92 1.87
N ALA A 153 16.49 2.71 2.38
CA ALA A 153 16.25 1.96 3.61
C ALA A 153 16.72 0.50 3.46
N ALA A 154 16.40 -0.16 2.36
CA ALA A 154 16.85 -1.52 2.07
C ALA A 154 18.38 -1.65 1.97
N ASN A 155 19.05 -0.70 1.31
CA ASN A 155 20.51 -0.73 1.14
C ASN A 155 21.28 -0.52 2.45
N ARG A 156 20.75 0.24 3.41
CA ARG A 156 21.39 0.47 4.71
C ARG A 156 21.54 -0.81 5.53
N VAL A 157 20.64 -1.75 5.40
CA VAL A 157 20.69 -3.03 6.10
C VAL A 157 21.82 -3.90 5.53
N HIS A 158 21.95 -3.99 4.22
CA HIS A 158 23.02 -4.76 3.58
C HIS A 158 24.44 -4.28 3.95
N VAL A 159 24.62 -2.98 4.21
CA VAL A 159 25.91 -2.41 4.65
C VAL A 159 26.19 -2.77 6.11
N ARG A 160 25.16 -2.73 6.98
CA ARG A 160 25.32 -3.09 8.41
C ARG A 160 25.67 -4.57 8.59
N ASP A 161 25.01 -5.45 7.84
CA ASP A 161 25.26 -6.89 7.90
C ASP A 161 26.68 -7.25 7.44
N ARG A 162 27.20 -6.55 6.42
CA ARG A 162 28.58 -6.71 5.97
C ARG A 162 29.62 -6.19 6.99
N GLN A 163 29.31 -5.14 7.74
CA GLN A 163 30.20 -4.60 8.78
C GLN A 163 30.16 -5.43 10.07
N ALA A 164 29.07 -6.10 10.36
CA ALA A 164 28.96 -7.01 11.52
C ALA A 164 29.59 -8.38 11.27
N ALA A 165 29.93 -8.71 10.02
CA ALA A 165 30.58 -9.95 9.62
C ALA A 165 32.12 -9.86 9.49
N LEU A 166 32.74 -8.70 9.83
CA LEU A 166 34.15 -8.44 9.91
C LEU A 166 34.61 -8.28 11.36
#